data_06b107ebd46eb4c3107dc773eeb1837d
#
_entry.id   06b107ebd46eb4c3107dc773eeb1837d
#
_cell.length_a   1.000
_cell.length_b   1.000
_cell.length_c   1.000
_cell.angle_alpha   90.00
_cell.angle_beta   90.00
_cell.angle_gamma   90.00
#
_symmetry.space_group_name_H-M   'P 1'
#
loop_
_entity.id
_entity.type
_entity.pdbx_description
1 polymer ?
#
loop_
_entity_poly.entity_id
_entity_poly.type
_entity_poly.pdbx_seq_one_letter_code
_entity_poly.pdbx_strand_id
1 'polypeptide(L)'
;MIQKYPSGLLENAVSEFAKLPGIGRKTALRLALHVLKRTPEEAENFGNAIIALRREINYCNVCHNISDEDNCHICSDRSRDSSLVCVVENIKEVMAIENTGQFHGLYHVLGGIISPMDGIGPGDLQIESLVRRASGGAVKEIILALSATMEGDMTNFYIYRKLSGQDVKISIIARGVSVGDEIEYADEITLGRSIVNRVNFNDTLTL
;
A
#
# COMPACT_ATOMS: atom_id res chain seq x y z
N MET A 1 21.53 -31.90 4.44
CA MET A 1 22.87 -31.63 5.02
C MET A 1 22.76 -30.41 5.92
N ILE A 2 23.10 -30.56 7.22
CA ILE A 2 23.17 -29.44 8.17
C ILE A 2 24.46 -28.71 7.86
N GLN A 3 24.38 -27.49 7.38
CA GLN A 3 25.54 -26.65 7.11
C GLN A 3 26.15 -26.23 8.46
N LYS A 4 27.40 -26.71 8.76
CA LYS A 4 28.13 -26.29 9.96
C LYS A 4 28.80 -24.93 9.72
N TYR A 5 28.48 -23.97 10.57
CA TYR A 5 29.12 -22.66 10.54
C TYR A 5 30.36 -22.64 11.45
N PRO A 6 31.43 -21.91 11.09
CA PRO A 6 32.65 -21.85 11.90
C PRO A 6 32.47 -21.01 13.18
N SER A 7 31.40 -20.26 13.30
CA SER A 7 31.12 -19.36 14.42
C SER A 7 29.57 -19.29 14.67
N GLY A 8 29.22 -19.36 15.97
CA GLY A 8 27.83 -19.17 16.40
C GLY A 8 27.27 -17.76 16.06
N LEU A 9 28.14 -16.73 16.07
CA LEU A 9 27.73 -15.37 15.67
C LEU A 9 27.34 -15.32 14.18
N LEU A 10 28.10 -16.01 13.32
CA LEU A 10 27.76 -16.10 11.90
C LEU A 10 26.47 -16.89 11.70
N GLU A 11 26.29 -17.99 12.42
CA GLU A 11 25.05 -18.80 12.35
C GLU A 11 23.83 -18.01 12.76
N ASN A 12 23.90 -17.24 13.84
CA ASN A 12 22.82 -16.38 14.31
C ASN A 12 22.47 -15.32 13.25
N ALA A 13 23.46 -14.61 12.69
CA ALA A 13 23.23 -13.61 11.65
C ALA A 13 22.57 -14.23 10.41
N VAL A 14 23.05 -15.38 9.94
CA VAL A 14 22.46 -16.11 8.81
C VAL A 14 21.00 -16.51 9.12
N SER A 15 20.76 -16.97 10.34
CA SER A 15 19.42 -17.38 10.76
C SER A 15 18.43 -16.21 10.77
N GLU A 16 18.84 -15.02 11.24
CA GLU A 16 17.99 -13.83 11.21
C GLU A 16 17.74 -13.33 9.78
N PHE A 17 18.75 -13.28 8.92
CA PHE A 17 18.54 -12.94 7.51
C PHE A 17 17.62 -13.94 6.79
N ALA A 18 17.71 -15.22 7.13
CA ALA A 18 16.89 -16.26 6.50
C ALA A 18 15.40 -16.23 6.92
N LYS A 19 15.04 -15.47 7.97
CA LYS A 19 13.64 -15.22 8.36
C LYS A 19 12.95 -14.20 7.46
N LEU A 20 13.72 -13.40 6.70
CA LEU A 20 13.16 -12.41 5.81
C LEU A 20 12.48 -13.08 4.59
N PRO A 21 11.30 -12.59 4.15
CA PRO A 21 10.60 -13.14 3.01
C PRO A 21 11.47 -13.20 1.76
N GLY A 22 11.50 -14.33 1.05
CA GLY A 22 12.29 -14.51 -0.16
C GLY A 22 13.79 -14.73 0.07
N ILE A 23 14.26 -14.72 1.30
CA ILE A 23 15.70 -14.93 1.64
C ILE A 23 15.93 -16.38 2.05
N GLY A 24 16.51 -17.17 1.12
CA GLY A 24 16.99 -18.51 1.44
C GLY A 24 18.34 -18.49 2.17
N ARG A 25 18.69 -19.62 2.83
CA ARG A 25 19.95 -19.74 3.63
C ARG A 25 21.22 -19.37 2.85
N LYS A 26 21.30 -19.67 1.54
CA LYS A 26 22.45 -19.33 0.71
C LYS A 26 22.60 -17.80 0.53
N THR A 27 21.50 -17.11 0.31
CA THR A 27 21.46 -15.64 0.22
C THR A 27 21.73 -15.02 1.59
N ALA A 28 21.15 -15.55 2.67
CA ALA A 28 21.39 -15.11 4.03
C ALA A 28 22.88 -15.18 4.42
N LEU A 29 23.57 -16.28 4.09
CA LEU A 29 25.01 -16.40 4.31
C LEU A 29 25.79 -15.33 3.54
N ARG A 30 25.44 -15.09 2.27
CA ARG A 30 26.09 -14.05 1.45
C ARG A 30 25.91 -12.65 2.06
N LEU A 31 24.72 -12.35 2.57
CA LEU A 31 24.42 -11.07 3.25
C LEU A 31 25.21 -10.94 4.56
N ALA A 32 25.21 -11.98 5.41
CA ALA A 32 25.99 -11.98 6.66
C ALA A 32 27.48 -11.78 6.41
N LEU A 33 28.06 -12.49 5.43
CA LEU A 33 29.46 -12.31 5.04
C LEU A 33 29.75 -10.93 4.42
N HIS A 34 28.76 -10.31 3.77
CA HIS A 34 28.88 -8.94 3.28
C HIS A 34 28.96 -7.94 4.44
N VAL A 35 28.08 -8.07 5.44
CA VAL A 35 28.12 -7.23 6.65
C VAL A 35 29.44 -7.42 7.41
N LEU A 36 29.95 -8.66 7.50
CA LEU A 36 31.25 -8.95 8.16
C LEU A 36 32.44 -8.26 7.49
N LYS A 37 32.37 -7.91 6.21
CA LYS A 37 33.40 -7.18 5.48
C LYS A 37 33.33 -5.66 5.68
N ARG A 38 32.27 -5.14 6.26
CA ARG A 38 32.11 -3.72 6.58
C ARG A 38 32.84 -3.38 7.87
N THR A 39 33.06 -2.09 8.08
CA THR A 39 33.60 -1.63 9.38
C THR A 39 32.55 -1.89 10.49
N PRO A 40 33.00 -2.03 11.76
CA PRO A 40 32.06 -2.15 12.88
C PRO A 40 31.01 -1.01 12.92
N GLU A 41 31.42 0.22 12.64
CA GLU A 41 30.56 1.39 12.61
C GLU A 41 29.47 1.28 11.51
N GLU A 42 29.84 0.85 10.30
CA GLU A 42 28.85 0.64 9.21
C GLU A 42 27.86 -0.48 9.55
N ALA A 43 28.32 -1.54 10.23
CA ALA A 43 27.48 -2.63 10.66
C ALA A 43 26.51 -2.19 11.78
N GLU A 44 26.99 -1.37 12.72
CA GLU A 44 26.19 -0.77 13.78
C GLU A 44 25.12 0.17 13.22
N ASN A 45 25.49 1.07 12.31
CA ASN A 45 24.55 1.97 11.64
C ASN A 45 23.45 1.21 10.89
N PHE A 46 23.81 0.13 10.20
CA PHE A 46 22.82 -0.74 9.55
C PHE A 46 21.88 -1.38 10.57
N GLY A 47 22.41 -1.94 11.64
CA GLY A 47 21.59 -2.55 12.70
C GLY A 47 20.65 -1.53 13.37
N ASN A 48 21.19 -0.37 13.70
CA ASN A 48 20.43 0.71 14.35
C ASN A 48 19.32 1.25 13.45
N ALA A 49 19.53 1.37 12.13
CA ALA A 49 18.50 1.81 11.19
C ALA A 49 17.29 0.87 11.19
N ILE A 50 17.52 -0.47 11.24
CA ILE A 50 16.41 -1.44 11.31
C ILE A 50 15.70 -1.39 12.66
N ILE A 51 16.46 -1.21 13.76
CA ILE A 51 15.92 -1.11 15.10
C ILE A 51 15.06 0.16 15.24
N ALA A 52 15.57 1.31 14.79
CA ALA A 52 14.87 2.58 14.80
C ALA A 52 13.58 2.50 13.97
N LEU A 53 13.65 1.98 12.74
CA LEU A 53 12.47 1.77 11.90
C LEU A 53 11.36 1.02 12.65
N ARG A 54 11.68 -0.05 13.38
CA ARG A 54 10.65 -0.83 14.08
C ARG A 54 10.14 -0.17 15.36
N ARG A 55 11.00 0.59 16.06
CA ARG A 55 10.67 1.18 17.38
C ARG A 55 10.02 2.55 17.27
N GLU A 56 10.41 3.34 16.28
CA GLU A 56 10.10 4.77 16.22
C GLU A 56 9.04 5.11 15.17
N ILE A 57 8.83 4.19 14.18
CA ILE A 57 7.80 4.42 13.17
C ILE A 57 6.40 4.44 13.80
N ASN A 58 5.63 5.45 13.47
CA ASN A 58 4.25 5.62 13.87
C ASN A 58 3.30 5.44 12.68
N TYR A 59 2.01 5.42 12.97
CA TYR A 59 0.96 5.49 11.96
C TYR A 59 0.23 6.83 12.10
N CYS A 60 0.06 7.52 10.97
CA CYS A 60 -0.63 8.80 10.93
C CYS A 60 -2.04 8.68 11.54
N ASN A 61 -2.38 9.54 12.48
CA ASN A 61 -3.67 9.54 13.16
C ASN A 61 -4.85 9.83 12.23
N VAL A 62 -4.59 10.42 11.04
CA VAL A 62 -5.63 10.81 10.07
C VAL A 62 -5.82 9.76 8.98
N CYS A 63 -4.72 9.28 8.38
CA CYS A 63 -4.79 8.44 7.18
C CYS A 63 -4.22 7.04 7.35
N HIS A 64 -3.65 6.71 8.51
CA HIS A 64 -3.02 5.43 8.84
C HIS A 64 -1.82 5.05 7.98
N ASN A 65 -1.26 6.01 7.20
CA ASN A 65 0.03 5.83 6.55
C ASN A 65 1.16 5.82 7.59
N ILE A 66 2.31 5.23 7.27
CA ILE A 66 3.49 5.34 8.14
C ILE A 66 3.93 6.80 8.24
N SER A 67 4.44 7.16 9.42
CA SER A 67 4.85 8.52 9.75
C SER A 67 5.90 8.51 10.86
N ASP A 68 6.79 9.49 10.85
CA ASP A 68 7.70 9.76 11.96
C ASP A 68 7.01 10.61 13.05
N GLU A 69 5.88 11.25 12.72
CA GLU A 69 5.11 12.13 13.58
C GLU A 69 3.64 11.65 13.69
N ASP A 70 2.84 12.31 14.54
CA ASP A 70 1.41 12.04 14.73
C ASP A 70 0.61 12.15 13.42
N ASN A 71 0.98 13.08 12.55
CA ASN A 71 0.41 13.24 11.22
C ASN A 71 1.51 13.19 10.16
N CYS A 72 1.33 12.38 9.12
CA CYS A 72 2.29 12.28 8.05
C CYS A 72 2.39 13.58 7.23
N HIS A 73 3.49 13.74 6.49
CA HIS A 73 3.73 14.92 5.65
C HIS A 73 2.61 15.19 4.65
N ILE A 74 1.94 14.15 4.11
CA ILE A 74 0.80 14.30 3.20
C ILE A 74 -0.40 14.93 3.90
N CYS A 75 -0.75 14.47 5.10
CA CYS A 75 -1.87 15.01 5.85
C CYS A 75 -1.60 16.41 6.44
N SER A 76 -0.33 16.76 6.64
CA SER A 76 0.11 18.04 7.16
C SER A 76 0.27 19.10 6.05
N ASP A 77 0.29 18.71 4.79
CA ASP A 77 0.43 19.61 3.65
C ASP A 77 -0.89 20.31 3.34
N ARG A 78 -0.93 21.62 3.63
CA ARG A 78 -2.11 22.48 3.41
C ARG A 78 -2.39 22.80 1.94
N SER A 79 -1.49 22.50 1.03
CA SER A 79 -1.69 22.68 -0.41
C SER A 79 -2.58 21.59 -1.02
N ARG A 80 -2.78 20.48 -0.32
CA ARG A 80 -3.57 19.35 -0.78
C ARG A 80 -5.07 19.56 -0.57
N ASP A 81 -5.84 19.00 -1.48
CA ASP A 81 -7.30 19.02 -1.38
C ASP A 81 -7.79 18.00 -0.32
N SER A 82 -8.17 18.52 0.84
CA SER A 82 -8.69 17.71 1.94
C SER A 82 -10.10 17.15 1.70
N SER A 83 -10.80 17.63 0.67
CA SER A 83 -12.13 17.14 0.29
C SER A 83 -12.07 15.85 -0.55
N LEU A 84 -10.88 15.51 -1.08
CA LEU A 84 -10.63 14.35 -1.94
C LEU A 84 -9.80 13.31 -1.20
N VAL A 85 -10.33 12.11 -1.02
CA VAL A 85 -9.65 11.01 -0.28
C VAL A 85 -9.51 9.78 -1.15
N CYS A 86 -8.27 9.35 -1.39
CA CYS A 86 -7.94 8.10 -2.06
C CYS A 86 -7.75 6.98 -1.04
N VAL A 87 -8.57 5.94 -1.13
CA VAL A 87 -8.53 4.77 -0.25
C VAL A 87 -7.69 3.68 -0.89
N VAL A 88 -6.67 3.23 -0.17
CA VAL A 88 -5.70 2.24 -0.64
C VAL A 88 -5.54 1.10 0.39
N GLU A 89 -5.02 -0.04 -0.04
CA GLU A 89 -4.78 -1.19 0.83
C GLU A 89 -3.65 -0.92 1.83
N ASN A 90 -2.51 -0.45 1.32
CA ASN A 90 -1.30 -0.29 2.10
C ASN A 90 -0.42 0.86 1.55
N ILE A 91 0.71 1.08 2.19
CA ILE A 91 1.62 2.17 1.88
C ILE A 91 2.24 2.08 0.47
N LYS A 92 2.34 0.89 -0.13
CA LYS A 92 2.95 0.75 -1.46
C LYS A 92 2.12 1.45 -2.52
N GLU A 93 0.79 1.37 -2.40
CA GLU A 93 -0.13 2.07 -3.30
C GLU A 93 -0.05 3.59 -3.10
N VAL A 94 0.10 4.07 -1.84
CA VAL A 94 0.36 5.50 -1.60
C VAL A 94 1.60 5.95 -2.36
N MET A 95 2.72 5.24 -2.21
CA MET A 95 3.96 5.56 -2.90
C MET A 95 3.82 5.49 -4.43
N ALA A 96 3.10 4.50 -4.94
CA ALA A 96 2.88 4.33 -6.38
C ALA A 96 2.07 5.50 -6.95
N ILE A 97 0.99 5.92 -6.27
CA ILE A 97 0.14 7.02 -6.71
C ILE A 97 0.89 8.35 -6.60
N GLU A 98 1.59 8.62 -5.50
CA GLU A 98 2.42 9.83 -5.32
C GLU A 98 3.48 9.96 -6.42
N ASN A 99 4.12 8.87 -6.82
CA ASN A 99 5.12 8.87 -7.89
C ASN A 99 4.56 9.28 -9.26
N THR A 100 3.24 9.24 -9.47
CA THR A 100 2.61 9.73 -10.69
C THR A 100 2.60 11.26 -10.78
N GLY A 101 2.62 11.95 -9.64
CA GLY A 101 2.47 13.40 -9.55
C GLY A 101 1.09 13.92 -9.98
N GLN A 102 0.09 13.04 -10.14
CA GLN A 102 -1.25 13.42 -10.66
C GLN A 102 -2.29 13.58 -9.56
N PHE A 103 -2.03 13.06 -8.36
CA PHE A 103 -2.99 13.10 -7.27
C PHE A 103 -2.59 14.10 -6.19
N HIS A 104 -3.45 15.07 -5.93
CA HIS A 104 -3.23 16.14 -4.95
C HIS A 104 -4.21 16.13 -3.77
N GLY A 105 -4.94 15.04 -3.59
CA GLY A 105 -5.80 14.80 -2.43
C GLY A 105 -5.06 14.16 -1.26
N LEU A 106 -5.83 13.68 -0.30
CA LEU A 106 -5.35 12.93 0.86
C LEU A 106 -5.59 11.44 0.68
N TYR A 107 -4.93 10.62 1.49
CA TYR A 107 -5.10 9.18 1.47
C TYR A 107 -5.84 8.66 2.70
N HIS A 108 -6.28 7.41 2.60
CA HIS A 108 -6.71 6.59 3.71
C HIS A 108 -6.22 5.16 3.48
N VAL A 109 -5.32 4.69 4.33
CA VAL A 109 -4.71 3.36 4.26
C VAL A 109 -5.54 2.40 5.10
N LEU A 110 -6.10 1.36 4.46
CA LEU A 110 -6.95 0.38 5.15
C LEU A 110 -6.16 -0.61 6.02
N GLY A 111 -4.90 -0.87 5.67
CA GLY A 111 -4.08 -1.92 6.28
C GLY A 111 -4.23 -3.30 5.63
N GLY A 112 -5.00 -3.41 4.55
CA GLY A 112 -5.27 -4.63 3.80
C GLY A 112 -6.62 -4.60 3.08
N ILE A 113 -7.11 -5.78 2.71
CA ILE A 113 -8.45 -6.02 2.15
C ILE A 113 -9.14 -7.13 2.91
N ILE A 114 -10.46 -7.21 2.82
CA ILE A 114 -11.24 -8.29 3.41
C ILE A 114 -10.85 -9.59 2.68
N SER A 115 -10.27 -10.54 3.43
CA SER A 115 -9.85 -11.84 2.93
C SER A 115 -10.23 -12.92 3.93
N PRO A 116 -11.39 -13.57 3.77
CA PRO A 116 -11.82 -14.64 4.67
C PRO A 116 -10.85 -15.84 4.68
N MET A 117 -10.16 -16.10 3.58
CA MET A 117 -9.17 -17.16 3.48
C MET A 117 -7.94 -16.92 4.35
N ASP A 118 -7.56 -15.64 4.50
CA ASP A 118 -6.45 -15.21 5.35
C ASP A 118 -6.90 -14.82 6.77
N GLY A 119 -8.21 -14.97 7.06
CA GLY A 119 -8.79 -14.61 8.35
C GLY A 119 -8.94 -13.11 8.59
N ILE A 120 -8.84 -12.28 7.53
CA ILE A 120 -8.95 -10.82 7.63
C ILE A 120 -10.41 -10.41 7.45
N GLY A 121 -11.01 -9.91 8.50
CA GLY A 121 -12.37 -9.36 8.50
C GLY A 121 -12.40 -7.83 8.42
N PRO A 122 -13.60 -7.24 8.25
CA PRO A 122 -13.74 -5.78 8.21
C PRO A 122 -13.27 -5.05 9.49
N GLY A 123 -13.30 -5.75 10.63
CA GLY A 123 -12.87 -5.20 11.92
C GLY A 123 -11.34 -5.08 12.07
N ASP A 124 -10.59 -5.80 11.24
CA ASP A 124 -9.13 -5.78 11.22
C ASP A 124 -8.59 -4.62 10.37
N LEU A 125 -9.48 -3.95 9.62
CA LEU A 125 -9.15 -2.89 8.68
C LEU A 125 -9.62 -1.52 9.19
N GLN A 126 -8.99 -0.46 8.69
CA GLN A 126 -9.29 0.93 9.06
C GLN A 126 -10.57 1.49 8.39
N ILE A 127 -11.60 0.63 8.18
CA ILE A 127 -12.83 1.02 7.50
C ILE A 127 -13.70 1.93 8.37
N GLU A 128 -13.82 1.63 9.67
CA GLU A 128 -14.63 2.45 10.59
C GLU A 128 -14.05 3.86 10.77
N SER A 129 -12.72 4.02 10.71
CA SER A 129 -12.10 5.35 10.74
C SER A 129 -12.35 6.14 9.45
N LEU A 130 -12.40 5.46 8.28
CA LEU A 130 -12.82 6.06 7.01
C LEU A 130 -14.27 6.58 7.08
N VAL A 131 -15.18 5.75 7.63
CA VAL A 131 -16.59 6.12 7.79
C VAL A 131 -16.74 7.35 8.68
N ARG A 132 -16.04 7.38 9.83
CA ARG A 132 -16.04 8.57 10.71
C ARG A 132 -15.50 9.81 10.00
N ARG A 133 -14.42 9.67 9.22
CA ARG A 133 -13.82 10.76 8.45
C ARG A 133 -14.79 11.32 7.41
N ALA A 134 -15.50 10.45 6.69
CA ALA A 134 -16.51 10.83 5.71
C ALA A 134 -17.70 11.55 6.35
N SER A 135 -18.16 11.07 7.53
CA SER A 135 -19.29 11.68 8.28
C SER A 135 -19.02 13.11 8.76
N GLY A 136 -17.75 13.54 8.79
CA GLY A 136 -17.37 14.89 9.19
C GLY A 136 -17.76 16.00 8.19
N GLY A 137 -18.28 15.66 7.01
CA GLY A 137 -18.76 16.59 5.99
C GLY A 137 -17.69 17.35 5.21
N ALA A 138 -16.40 17.22 5.58
CA ALA A 138 -15.29 17.84 4.87
C ALA A 138 -14.92 17.07 3.59
N VAL A 139 -15.09 15.74 3.58
CA VAL A 139 -14.80 14.88 2.43
C VAL A 139 -15.96 14.94 1.44
N LYS A 140 -15.67 15.25 0.18
CA LYS A 140 -16.66 15.33 -0.91
C LYS A 140 -16.56 14.14 -1.87
N GLU A 141 -15.37 13.60 -2.02
CA GLU A 141 -15.16 12.42 -2.88
C GLU A 141 -14.22 11.42 -2.21
N ILE A 142 -14.59 10.15 -2.28
CA ILE A 142 -13.77 8.99 -1.90
C ILE A 142 -13.48 8.21 -3.18
N ILE A 143 -12.18 8.08 -3.52
CA ILE A 143 -11.70 7.28 -4.64
C ILE A 143 -11.25 5.93 -4.09
N LEU A 144 -11.89 4.84 -4.50
CA LEU A 144 -11.49 3.49 -4.14
C LEU A 144 -10.40 3.01 -5.09
N ALA A 145 -9.18 2.87 -4.57
CA ALA A 145 -7.98 2.46 -5.31
C ALA A 145 -7.43 1.12 -4.76
N LEU A 146 -8.34 0.16 -4.55
CA LEU A 146 -7.99 -1.18 -4.11
C LEU A 146 -7.67 -2.09 -5.30
N SER A 147 -7.01 -3.23 -5.03
CA SER A 147 -6.68 -4.22 -6.06
C SER A 147 -7.91 -4.67 -6.85
N ALA A 148 -7.69 -4.97 -8.13
CA ALA A 148 -8.75 -5.45 -9.03
C ALA A 148 -8.98 -6.96 -8.90
N THR A 149 -8.90 -7.49 -7.67
CA THR A 149 -9.19 -8.87 -7.29
C THR A 149 -10.62 -9.02 -6.76
N MET A 150 -11.07 -10.26 -6.57
CA MET A 150 -12.38 -10.54 -5.99
C MET A 150 -12.49 -9.98 -4.56
N GLU A 151 -11.44 -10.12 -3.76
CA GLU A 151 -11.34 -9.59 -2.40
C GLU A 151 -11.36 -8.06 -2.39
N GLY A 152 -10.63 -7.42 -3.32
CA GLY A 152 -10.64 -5.98 -3.48
C GLY A 152 -12.04 -5.46 -3.87
N ASP A 153 -12.73 -6.13 -4.81
CA ASP A 153 -14.10 -5.77 -5.20
C ASP A 153 -15.10 -5.99 -4.05
N MET A 154 -14.94 -7.06 -3.27
CA MET A 154 -15.76 -7.30 -2.07
C MET A 154 -15.53 -6.20 -1.02
N THR A 155 -14.27 -5.79 -0.82
CA THR A 155 -13.93 -4.71 0.10
C THR A 155 -14.50 -3.37 -0.37
N ASN A 156 -14.40 -3.06 -1.67
CA ASN A 156 -15.00 -1.88 -2.28
C ASN A 156 -16.52 -1.85 -2.04
N PHE A 157 -17.22 -2.97 -2.25
CA PHE A 157 -18.65 -3.08 -2.03
C PHE A 157 -19.02 -2.90 -0.54
N TYR A 158 -18.22 -3.46 0.37
CA TYR A 158 -18.44 -3.30 1.80
C TYR A 158 -18.32 -1.83 2.23
N ILE A 159 -17.25 -1.13 1.77
CA ILE A 159 -17.03 0.29 2.03
C ILE A 159 -18.18 1.11 1.46
N TYR A 160 -18.58 0.86 0.21
CA TYR A 160 -19.71 1.53 -0.43
C TYR A 160 -21.00 1.41 0.41
N ARG A 161 -21.30 0.21 0.90
CA ARG A 161 -22.48 0.00 1.77
C ARG A 161 -22.39 0.74 3.10
N LYS A 162 -21.22 0.82 3.70
CA LYS A 162 -20.99 1.56 4.96
C LYS A 162 -21.13 3.07 4.80
N LEU A 163 -20.78 3.58 3.64
CA LEU A 163 -20.89 5.00 3.30
C LEU A 163 -22.26 5.36 2.71
N SER A 164 -23.13 4.38 2.48
CA SER A 164 -24.48 4.60 1.98
C SER A 164 -25.28 5.49 2.93
N GLY A 165 -25.82 6.58 2.40
CA GLY A 165 -26.56 7.59 3.18
C GLY A 165 -25.71 8.78 3.64
N GLN A 166 -24.43 8.81 3.34
CA GLN A 166 -23.57 9.99 3.52
C GLN A 166 -23.53 10.83 2.22
N ASP A 167 -23.40 12.15 2.37
CA ASP A 167 -23.29 13.08 1.23
C ASP A 167 -21.84 13.12 0.72
N VAL A 168 -21.39 11.98 0.18
CA VAL A 168 -20.03 11.79 -0.37
C VAL A 168 -20.13 11.04 -1.69
N LYS A 169 -19.46 11.56 -2.72
CA LYS A 169 -19.30 10.87 -4.01
C LYS A 169 -18.30 9.73 -3.83
N ILE A 170 -18.63 8.55 -4.34
CA ILE A 170 -17.72 7.40 -4.33
C ILE A 170 -17.38 7.06 -5.78
N SER A 171 -16.10 7.03 -6.09
CA SER A 171 -15.55 6.66 -7.39
C SER A 171 -14.53 5.52 -7.22
N ILE A 172 -14.17 4.89 -8.32
CA ILE A 172 -13.13 3.84 -8.36
C ILE A 172 -12.13 4.21 -9.45
N ILE A 173 -10.86 3.89 -9.24
CA ILE A 173 -9.85 4.08 -10.28
C ILE A 173 -10.22 3.34 -11.56
N ALA A 174 -9.95 3.96 -12.70
CA ALA A 174 -10.23 3.36 -14.01
C ALA A 174 -9.48 2.02 -14.16
N ARG A 175 -10.18 1.05 -14.74
CA ARG A 175 -9.64 -0.28 -15.04
C ARG A 175 -9.71 -0.51 -16.53
N GLY A 176 -8.59 -0.87 -17.16
CA GLY A 176 -8.53 -1.03 -18.60
C GLY A 176 -7.20 -1.59 -19.07
N VAL A 177 -7.01 -1.62 -20.39
CA VAL A 177 -5.76 -2.04 -21.02
C VAL A 177 -4.66 -1.05 -20.68
N SER A 178 -3.48 -1.57 -20.35
CA SER A 178 -2.32 -0.75 -19.97
C SER A 178 -1.83 0.09 -21.16
N VAL A 179 -1.32 1.29 -20.87
CA VAL A 179 -0.76 2.16 -21.90
C VAL A 179 0.53 1.53 -22.44
N GLY A 180 0.59 1.36 -23.75
CA GLY A 180 1.73 0.75 -24.45
C GLY A 180 1.62 -0.75 -24.65
N ASP A 181 0.62 -1.42 -24.09
CA ASP A 181 0.35 -2.83 -24.37
C ASP A 181 -0.43 -3.01 -25.68
N GLU A 182 -0.15 -4.10 -26.40
CA GLU A 182 -0.93 -4.51 -27.54
C GLU A 182 -2.21 -5.22 -27.08
N ILE A 183 -3.33 -4.93 -27.73
CA ILE A 183 -4.66 -5.47 -27.36
C ILE A 183 -4.69 -7.00 -27.34
N GLU A 184 -3.90 -7.66 -28.20
CA GLU A 184 -3.84 -9.11 -28.30
C GLU A 184 -3.25 -9.80 -27.06
N TYR A 185 -2.45 -9.08 -26.24
CA TYR A 185 -1.88 -9.60 -25.01
C TYR A 185 -2.71 -9.29 -23.75
N ALA A 186 -3.77 -8.49 -23.90
CA ALA A 186 -4.67 -8.21 -22.79
C ALA A 186 -5.50 -9.47 -22.48
N ASP A 187 -5.67 -9.77 -21.19
CA ASP A 187 -6.56 -10.85 -20.78
C ASP A 187 -8.02 -10.55 -21.14
N GLU A 188 -8.81 -11.59 -21.39
CA GLU A 188 -10.21 -11.48 -21.85
C GLU A 188 -11.10 -10.67 -20.93
N ILE A 189 -10.87 -10.74 -19.60
CA ILE A 189 -11.67 -10.03 -18.59
C ILE A 189 -11.36 -8.53 -18.65
N THR A 190 -10.07 -8.17 -18.69
CA THR A 190 -9.62 -6.78 -18.82
C THR A 190 -10.11 -6.17 -20.11
N LEU A 191 -9.96 -6.88 -21.23
CA LEU A 191 -10.42 -6.39 -22.53
C LEU A 191 -11.94 -6.22 -22.56
N GLY A 192 -12.69 -7.20 -22.06
CA GLY A 192 -14.14 -7.13 -21.96
C GLY A 192 -14.62 -5.93 -21.13
N ARG A 193 -14.01 -5.71 -19.96
CA ARG A 193 -14.30 -4.56 -19.09
C ARG A 193 -13.96 -3.23 -19.78
N SER A 194 -12.85 -3.16 -20.49
CA SER A 194 -12.44 -1.96 -21.24
C SER A 194 -13.44 -1.58 -22.32
N ILE A 195 -14.02 -2.56 -23.02
CA ILE A 195 -15.05 -2.33 -24.05
C ILE A 195 -16.37 -1.86 -23.39
N VAL A 196 -16.77 -2.47 -22.28
CA VAL A 196 -18.00 -2.10 -21.58
C VAL A 196 -17.88 -0.68 -21.00
N ASN A 197 -16.74 -0.35 -20.38
CA ASN A 197 -16.48 0.92 -19.70
C ASN A 197 -15.80 1.95 -20.61
N ARG A 198 -15.85 1.78 -21.93
CA ARG A 198 -15.23 2.69 -22.87
C ARG A 198 -15.69 4.14 -22.67
N VAL A 199 -14.74 5.05 -22.73
CA VAL A 199 -15.01 6.50 -22.64
C VAL A 199 -15.19 7.10 -24.04
N ASN A 200 -15.87 8.25 -24.11
CA ASN A 200 -15.98 8.99 -25.36
C ASN A 200 -14.62 9.57 -25.73
N PHE A 201 -14.25 9.44 -27.01
CA PHE A 201 -12.94 9.92 -27.49
C PHE A 201 -12.72 11.43 -27.24
N ASN A 202 -13.79 12.22 -27.37
CA ASN A 202 -13.70 13.66 -27.10
C ASN A 202 -13.29 13.98 -25.65
N ASP A 203 -13.67 13.12 -24.69
CA ASP A 203 -13.35 13.32 -23.27
C ASP A 203 -11.86 13.02 -22.98
N THR A 204 -11.17 12.32 -23.91
CA THR A 204 -9.73 12.00 -23.79
C THR A 204 -8.81 13.09 -24.36
N LEU A 205 -9.34 14.08 -25.09
CA LEU A 205 -8.55 15.15 -25.71
C LEU A 205 -8.26 16.32 -24.77
N THR A 206 -8.77 16.28 -23.55
CA THR A 206 -8.64 17.35 -22.52
C THR A 206 -7.62 17.02 -21.43
N LEU A 207 -6.73 16.06 -21.70
CA LEU A 207 -5.63 15.67 -20.78
C LEU A 207 -4.33 16.38 -21.13
#